data_a40ef7c701917179c01a4aa93647f873
#
_entry.id   a40ef7c701917179c01a4aa93647f873
#
_cell.length_a   1.000
_cell.length_b   1.000
_cell.length_c   1.000
_cell.angle_alpha   90.00
_cell.angle_beta   90.00
_cell.angle_gamma   90.00
#
_symmetry.space_group_name_H-M   'P 1'
#
loop_
_entity.id
_entity.type
_entity.pdbx_description
1 polymer ?
#
loop_
_entity_poly.entity_id
_entity_poly.type
_entity_poly.pdbx_seq_one_letter_code
_entity_poly.pdbx_strand_id
1 'polypeptide(L)'
;YAVTGREINSSMLPADVGCVVDNVETVTSVYKAVILGQPVISRNVTVTGDGIRTPKNFSVLTGTDLSELVDAAGGLKEKIAKAISGGPMMGFALYDLHIPCTKTTSSLLFLERDAVSEAKQIQTACINCGRCVSVCPGHVVPARLATLAEHGDMAGFEKMDGMECCECGCCSYICP
;
A
#
# COMPACT_ATOMS: atom_id res chain seq x y z
N TYR A 1 3.55 -14.55 -9.44
CA TYR A 1 4.75 -14.91 -10.20
C TYR A 1 5.80 -15.60 -9.35
N ALA A 2 6.27 -14.98 -8.26
CA ALA A 2 7.41 -15.43 -7.45
C ALA A 2 7.34 -16.90 -6.96
N VAL A 3 6.14 -17.43 -6.73
CA VAL A 3 5.93 -18.81 -6.23
C VAL A 3 5.67 -19.81 -7.34
N THR A 4 4.91 -19.41 -8.37
CA THR A 4 4.39 -20.33 -9.40
C THR A 4 5.03 -20.13 -10.77
N GLY A 5 5.74 -19.03 -11.00
CA GLY A 5 6.25 -18.62 -12.31
C GLY A 5 5.16 -18.19 -13.31
N ARG A 6 3.89 -18.12 -12.87
CA ARG A 6 2.78 -17.74 -13.73
C ARG A 6 2.59 -16.23 -13.69
N GLU A 7 2.44 -15.61 -14.84
CA GLU A 7 2.19 -14.17 -14.99
C GLU A 7 0.71 -13.91 -15.24
N ILE A 8 0.24 -12.78 -14.73
CA ILE A 8 -1.07 -12.22 -15.03
C ILE A 8 -0.86 -10.79 -15.53
N ASN A 9 -1.62 -10.38 -16.52
CA ASN A 9 -1.65 -9.02 -17.01
C ASN A 9 -2.81 -8.23 -16.39
N SER A 10 -2.95 -6.96 -16.73
CA SER A 10 -3.97 -6.06 -16.16
C SER A 10 -5.42 -6.53 -16.35
N SER A 11 -5.67 -7.36 -17.38
CA SER A 11 -7.01 -7.90 -17.68
C SER A 11 -7.31 -9.24 -17.02
N MET A 12 -6.35 -9.85 -16.32
CA MET A 12 -6.47 -11.19 -15.73
C MET A 12 -6.53 -11.12 -14.21
N LEU A 13 -7.19 -12.12 -13.62
CA LEU A 13 -7.20 -12.39 -12.19
C LEU A 13 -6.28 -13.58 -11.87
N PRO A 14 -5.77 -13.68 -10.61
CA PRO A 14 -5.00 -14.86 -10.19
C PRO A 14 -5.71 -16.19 -10.47
N ALA A 15 -7.05 -16.23 -10.40
CA ALA A 15 -7.86 -17.40 -10.68
C ALA A 15 -7.71 -17.89 -12.12
N ASP A 16 -7.49 -16.99 -13.09
CA ASP A 16 -7.35 -17.34 -14.50
C ASP A 16 -6.09 -18.17 -14.77
N VAL A 17 -5.10 -18.06 -13.90
CA VAL A 17 -3.89 -18.89 -13.92
C VAL A 17 -3.90 -19.99 -12.86
N GLY A 18 -5.07 -20.28 -12.30
CA GLY A 18 -5.26 -21.34 -11.30
C GLY A 18 -4.64 -21.05 -9.94
N CYS A 19 -4.59 -19.78 -9.55
CA CYS A 19 -4.07 -19.33 -8.26
C CYS A 19 -5.16 -18.61 -7.47
N VAL A 20 -5.15 -18.81 -6.14
CA VAL A 20 -5.92 -17.97 -5.20
C VAL A 20 -4.91 -17.22 -4.34
N VAL A 21 -5.05 -15.90 -4.29
CA VAL A 21 -4.17 -15.02 -3.51
C VAL A 21 -4.98 -14.32 -2.44
N ASP A 22 -4.69 -14.64 -1.19
CA ASP A 22 -5.37 -14.08 -0.03
C ASP A 22 -4.39 -13.62 1.04
N ASN A 23 -4.82 -12.64 1.85
CA ASN A 23 -4.09 -12.25 3.04
C ASN A 23 -4.15 -13.40 4.07
N VAL A 24 -3.03 -13.68 4.74
CA VAL A 24 -2.92 -14.76 5.74
C VAL A 24 -3.94 -14.62 6.87
N GLU A 25 -4.30 -13.41 7.27
CA GLU A 25 -5.33 -13.19 8.29
C GLU A 25 -6.73 -13.47 7.76
N THR A 26 -7.00 -13.23 6.48
CA THR A 26 -8.24 -13.64 5.81
C THR A 26 -8.39 -15.17 5.86
N VAL A 27 -7.34 -15.91 5.50
CA VAL A 27 -7.34 -17.37 5.56
C VAL A 27 -7.58 -17.87 6.99
N THR A 28 -6.93 -17.27 7.97
CA THR A 28 -7.14 -17.58 9.40
C THR A 28 -8.59 -17.30 9.83
N SER A 29 -9.16 -16.21 9.37
CA SER A 29 -10.55 -15.83 9.67
C SER A 29 -11.55 -16.79 9.03
N VAL A 30 -11.28 -17.23 7.79
CA VAL A 30 -12.10 -18.27 7.12
C VAL A 30 -12.05 -19.57 7.91
N TYR A 31 -10.87 -20.02 8.34
CA TYR A 31 -10.75 -21.20 9.18
C TYR A 31 -11.57 -21.09 10.48
N LYS A 32 -11.45 -19.95 11.18
CA LYS A 32 -12.22 -19.70 12.42
C LYS A 32 -13.73 -19.73 12.16
N ALA A 33 -14.18 -19.11 11.07
CA ALA A 33 -15.59 -19.04 10.73
C ALA A 33 -16.16 -20.43 10.33
N VAL A 34 -15.47 -21.16 9.47
CA VAL A 34 -15.97 -22.42 8.90
C VAL A 34 -15.80 -23.60 9.86
N ILE A 35 -14.64 -23.70 10.51
CA ILE A 35 -14.33 -24.87 11.36
C ILE A 35 -14.76 -24.63 12.81
N LEU A 36 -14.53 -23.41 13.34
CA LEU A 36 -14.81 -23.12 14.75
C LEU A 36 -16.15 -22.41 14.98
N GLY A 37 -16.88 -22.02 13.93
CA GLY A 37 -18.13 -21.26 14.03
C GLY A 37 -17.96 -19.87 14.63
N GLN A 38 -16.74 -19.30 14.57
CA GLN A 38 -16.42 -18.00 15.17
C GLN A 38 -16.44 -16.89 14.11
N PRO A 39 -17.33 -15.90 14.22
CA PRO A 39 -17.33 -14.77 13.30
C PRO A 39 -16.09 -13.88 13.52
N VAL A 40 -15.79 -13.02 12.53
CA VAL A 40 -14.71 -12.04 12.64
C VAL A 40 -15.15 -10.89 13.55
N ILE A 41 -14.82 -11.00 14.83
CA ILE A 41 -15.09 -10.00 15.87
C ILE A 41 -13.83 -9.31 16.38
N SER A 42 -12.65 -9.80 15.98
CA SER A 42 -11.36 -9.22 16.33
C SER A 42 -10.40 -9.26 15.16
N ARG A 43 -9.45 -8.33 15.15
CA ARG A 43 -8.40 -8.21 14.14
C ARG A 43 -7.05 -8.03 14.80
N ASN A 44 -5.99 -8.51 14.15
CA ASN A 44 -4.63 -8.15 14.51
C ASN A 44 -4.28 -6.84 13.80
N VAL A 45 -3.96 -5.81 14.58
CA VAL A 45 -3.61 -4.48 14.09
C VAL A 45 -2.19 -4.16 14.50
N THR A 46 -1.36 -3.81 13.53
CA THR A 46 0.02 -3.34 13.76
C THR A 46 0.02 -1.84 13.90
N VAL A 47 0.45 -1.32 15.04
CA VAL A 47 0.69 0.12 15.25
C VAL A 47 2.18 0.36 15.14
N THR A 48 2.61 1.17 14.17
CA THR A 48 4.03 1.34 13.81
C THR A 48 4.32 2.71 13.21
N GLY A 49 5.58 2.94 12.88
CA GLY A 49 6.10 4.17 12.30
C GLY A 49 7.07 4.88 13.24
N ASP A 50 7.78 5.85 12.68
CA ASP A 50 8.71 6.69 13.44
C ASP A 50 7.98 7.69 14.38
N GLY A 51 6.70 7.96 14.12
CA GLY A 51 5.86 8.86 14.89
C GLY A 51 5.18 8.23 16.11
N ILE A 52 5.25 6.91 16.32
CA ILE A 52 4.71 6.25 17.52
C ILE A 52 5.83 5.93 18.52
N ARG A 53 5.54 6.01 19.82
CA ARG A 53 6.58 5.79 20.86
C ARG A 53 6.98 4.34 20.99
N THR A 54 6.01 3.43 21.01
CA THR A 54 6.26 2.00 21.23
C THR A 54 5.50 1.18 20.20
N PRO A 55 6.10 0.86 19.03
CA PRO A 55 5.46 0.01 18.02
C PRO A 55 5.06 -1.35 18.60
N LYS A 56 3.81 -1.77 18.32
CA LYS A 56 3.25 -3.03 18.84
C LYS A 56 2.22 -3.61 17.88
N ASN A 57 1.99 -4.92 18.02
CA ASN A 57 0.84 -5.61 17.45
C ASN A 57 -0.22 -5.81 18.53
N PHE A 58 -1.47 -5.55 18.18
CA PHE A 58 -2.62 -5.68 19.07
C PHE A 58 -3.64 -6.64 18.48
N SER A 59 -4.27 -7.46 19.34
CA SER A 59 -5.51 -8.13 18.98
C SER A 59 -6.68 -7.27 19.44
N VAL A 60 -7.42 -6.71 18.50
CA VAL A 60 -8.39 -5.63 18.71
C VAL A 60 -9.77 -6.10 18.34
N LEU A 61 -10.76 -5.79 19.17
CA LEU A 61 -12.17 -5.99 18.81
C LEU A 61 -12.57 -4.99 17.72
N THR A 62 -13.39 -5.42 16.78
CA THR A 62 -13.99 -4.51 15.80
C THR A 62 -14.89 -3.50 16.53
N GLY A 63 -14.76 -2.23 16.18
CA GLY A 63 -15.47 -1.15 16.88
C GLY A 63 -14.64 -0.39 17.92
N THR A 64 -13.46 -0.92 18.33
CA THR A 64 -12.55 -0.20 19.22
C THR A 64 -12.05 1.07 18.53
N ASP A 65 -12.02 2.18 19.26
CA ASP A 65 -11.50 3.45 18.78
C ASP A 65 -9.99 3.36 18.50
N LEU A 66 -9.53 3.87 17.35
CA LEU A 66 -8.12 3.79 17.00
C LEU A 66 -7.23 4.62 17.93
N SER A 67 -7.75 5.66 18.58
CA SER A 67 -7.02 6.44 19.58
C SER A 67 -6.61 5.60 20.77
N GLU A 68 -7.44 4.64 21.20
CA GLU A 68 -7.09 3.72 22.31
C GLU A 68 -5.86 2.86 21.98
N LEU A 69 -5.71 2.46 20.70
CA LEU A 69 -4.53 1.71 20.25
C LEU A 69 -3.27 2.55 20.28
N VAL A 70 -3.39 3.82 19.93
CA VAL A 70 -2.29 4.79 19.99
C VAL A 70 -1.85 4.99 21.43
N ASP A 71 -2.80 5.16 22.36
CA ASP A 71 -2.50 5.32 23.78
C ASP A 71 -1.84 4.06 24.37
N ALA A 72 -2.36 2.87 24.02
CA ALA A 72 -1.78 1.59 24.42
C ALA A 72 -0.37 1.34 23.83
N ALA A 73 -0.05 2.02 22.72
CA ALA A 73 1.29 2.05 22.11
C ALA A 73 2.19 3.15 22.69
N GLY A 74 1.81 3.75 23.83
CA GLY A 74 2.59 4.78 24.52
C GLY A 74 2.38 6.21 24.00
N GLY A 75 1.42 6.40 23.10
CA GLY A 75 1.07 7.68 22.51
C GLY A 75 1.95 8.08 21.32
N LEU A 76 1.54 9.15 20.66
CA LEU A 76 2.29 9.76 19.57
C LEU A 76 3.50 10.54 20.09
N LYS A 77 4.50 10.70 19.24
CA LYS A 77 5.55 11.69 19.45
C LYS A 77 5.03 13.11 19.20
N GLU A 78 5.82 14.11 19.57
CA GLU A 78 5.39 15.52 19.53
C GLU A 78 5.03 16.02 18.12
N LYS A 79 5.65 15.45 17.09
CA LYS A 79 5.44 15.91 15.70
C LYS A 79 5.08 14.73 14.81
N ILE A 80 3.84 14.75 14.32
CA ILE A 80 3.34 13.78 13.34
C ILE A 80 2.94 14.53 12.08
N ALA A 81 3.53 14.15 10.96
CA ALA A 81 3.20 14.73 9.65
C ALA A 81 2.05 13.97 8.97
N LYS A 82 1.95 12.66 9.21
CA LYS A 82 0.92 11.84 8.56
C LYS A 82 0.57 10.60 9.39
N ALA A 83 -0.72 10.30 9.47
CA ALA A 83 -1.26 9.03 9.96
C ALA A 83 -1.90 8.28 8.81
N ILE A 84 -1.62 7.00 8.68
CA ILE A 84 -2.11 6.13 7.59
C ILE A 84 -2.78 4.89 8.20
N SER A 85 -3.99 4.59 7.76
CA SER A 85 -4.62 3.29 7.99
C SER A 85 -4.27 2.34 6.86
N GLY A 86 -3.58 1.26 7.18
CA GLY A 86 -3.03 0.32 6.21
C GLY A 86 -1.53 0.49 5.99
N GLY A 87 -1.02 -0.15 4.94
CA GLY A 87 0.40 -0.06 4.57
C GLY A 87 0.77 1.24 3.88
N PRO A 88 2.07 1.54 3.74
CA PRO A 88 2.55 2.80 3.16
C PRO A 88 2.17 2.99 1.68
N MET A 89 1.91 1.91 0.94
CA MET A 89 1.55 1.97 -0.48
C MET A 89 0.04 1.97 -0.72
N MET A 90 -0.70 1.10 -0.01
CA MET A 90 -2.13 0.85 -0.25
C MET A 90 -3.04 1.45 0.83
N GLY A 91 -2.47 2.01 1.89
CA GLY A 91 -3.21 2.65 2.96
C GLY A 91 -3.73 4.03 2.57
N PHE A 92 -4.66 4.55 3.35
CA PHE A 92 -5.21 5.89 3.18
C PHE A 92 -4.89 6.77 4.39
N ALA A 93 -4.67 8.05 4.14
CA ALA A 93 -4.35 9.00 5.19
C ALA A 93 -5.57 9.26 6.08
N LEU A 94 -5.33 9.29 7.39
CA LEU A 94 -6.33 9.61 8.40
C LEU A 94 -6.23 11.09 8.77
N TYR A 95 -7.37 11.74 8.90
CA TYR A 95 -7.48 13.10 9.43
C TYR A 95 -7.92 13.12 10.91
N ASP A 96 -8.46 11.99 11.39
CA ASP A 96 -8.92 11.80 12.77
C ASP A 96 -8.60 10.38 13.21
N LEU A 97 -8.35 10.20 14.50
CA LEU A 97 -8.11 8.90 15.13
C LEU A 97 -9.34 8.38 15.89
N HIS A 98 -10.36 9.23 16.10
CA HIS A 98 -11.62 8.85 16.73
C HIS A 98 -12.55 8.14 15.73
N ILE A 99 -12.04 7.08 15.13
CA ILE A 99 -12.76 6.21 14.20
C ILE A 99 -12.62 4.75 14.66
N PRO A 100 -13.65 3.92 14.44
CA PRO A 100 -13.62 2.55 14.90
C PRO A 100 -12.70 1.66 14.06
N CYS A 101 -12.03 0.73 14.73
CA CYS A 101 -11.38 -0.41 14.09
C CYS A 101 -12.42 -1.23 13.31
N THR A 102 -12.18 -1.45 12.03
CA THR A 102 -13.06 -2.22 11.15
C THR A 102 -12.48 -3.61 10.84
N LYS A 103 -13.25 -4.45 10.18
CA LYS A 103 -12.77 -5.77 9.71
C LYS A 103 -11.64 -5.68 8.69
N THR A 104 -11.42 -4.52 8.07
CA THR A 104 -10.37 -4.27 7.08
C THR A 104 -9.16 -3.54 7.66
N THR A 105 -9.23 -3.05 8.91
CA THR A 105 -8.11 -2.38 9.57
C THR A 105 -7.00 -3.40 9.87
N SER A 106 -5.84 -3.22 9.26
CA SER A 106 -4.69 -4.13 9.41
C SER A 106 -3.49 -3.47 10.10
N SER A 107 -3.32 -2.18 9.91
CA SER A 107 -2.22 -1.42 10.51
C SER A 107 -2.51 0.07 10.62
N LEU A 108 -1.81 0.72 11.55
CA LEU A 108 -1.74 2.15 11.71
C LEU A 108 -0.27 2.56 11.60
N LEU A 109 0.05 3.41 10.64
CA LEU A 109 1.40 3.90 10.39
C LEU A 109 1.45 5.40 10.66
N PHE A 110 2.32 5.81 11.56
CA PHE A 110 2.53 7.20 11.96
C PHE A 110 3.90 7.68 11.52
N LEU A 111 3.93 8.73 10.68
CA LEU A 111 5.15 9.29 10.12
C LEU A 111 5.45 10.65 10.74
N GLU A 112 6.68 10.86 11.22
CA GLU A 112 7.18 12.18 11.66
C GLU A 112 7.39 13.12 10.47
N ARG A 113 7.68 12.56 9.29
CA ARG A 113 7.89 13.29 8.05
C ARG A 113 7.08 12.67 6.91
N ASP A 114 6.44 13.51 6.13
CA ASP A 114 5.82 13.11 4.87
C ASP A 114 6.72 13.54 3.70
N ALA A 115 7.58 12.62 3.28
CA ALA A 115 8.52 12.86 2.18
C ALA A 115 7.82 13.29 0.88
N VAL A 116 6.57 12.86 0.67
CA VAL A 116 5.79 13.23 -0.53
C VAL A 116 5.35 14.69 -0.45
N SER A 117 4.85 15.15 0.70
CA SER A 117 4.44 16.54 0.88
C SER A 117 5.64 17.49 0.98
N GLU A 118 6.78 17.00 1.48
CA GLU A 118 8.02 17.77 1.59
C GLU A 118 8.78 17.85 0.26
N ALA A 119 8.55 16.91 -0.67
CA ALA A 119 9.19 16.90 -1.96
C ALA A 119 8.79 18.16 -2.75
N LYS A 120 9.76 19.02 -3.00
CA LYS A 120 9.57 20.13 -3.93
C LYS A 120 9.35 19.51 -5.30
N GLN A 121 8.17 19.72 -5.88
CA GLN A 121 7.84 19.27 -7.23
C GLN A 121 8.64 20.07 -8.28
N ILE A 122 9.95 19.90 -8.27
CA ILE A 122 10.82 20.44 -9.32
C ILE A 122 10.86 19.35 -10.38
N GLN A 123 10.10 19.52 -11.44
CA GLN A 123 10.22 18.67 -12.61
C GLN A 123 11.57 18.94 -13.27
N THR A 124 12.40 17.90 -13.36
CA THR A 124 13.66 17.94 -14.10
C THR A 124 13.51 17.15 -15.39
N ALA A 125 14.21 17.57 -16.45
CA ALA A 125 14.22 16.83 -17.70
C ALA A 125 14.79 15.42 -17.50
N CYS A 126 14.20 14.44 -18.19
CA CYS A 126 14.67 13.07 -18.15
C CYS A 126 16.08 12.94 -18.74
N ILE A 127 17.03 12.40 -17.97
CA ILE A 127 18.41 12.16 -18.43
C ILE A 127 18.60 10.84 -19.17
N ASN A 128 17.53 10.12 -19.45
CA ASN A 128 17.49 8.84 -20.17
C ASN A 128 18.43 7.73 -19.61
N CYS A 129 18.63 7.67 -18.29
CA CYS A 129 19.51 6.72 -17.63
C CYS A 129 18.98 5.26 -17.60
N GLY A 130 17.69 5.03 -17.89
CA GLY A 130 17.07 3.70 -17.95
C GLY A 130 16.80 3.02 -16.60
N ARG A 131 17.16 3.61 -15.47
CA ARG A 131 16.97 2.99 -14.14
C ARG A 131 15.51 2.64 -13.85
N CYS A 132 14.57 3.48 -14.26
CA CYS A 132 13.14 3.24 -14.09
C CYS A 132 12.65 1.99 -14.83
N VAL A 133 13.25 1.66 -15.98
CA VAL A 133 12.93 0.45 -16.74
C VAL A 133 13.45 -0.79 -16.04
N SER A 134 14.69 -0.74 -15.52
CA SER A 134 15.31 -1.89 -14.86
C SER A 134 14.63 -2.35 -13.57
N VAL A 135 13.89 -1.44 -12.90
CA VAL A 135 13.17 -1.76 -11.63
C VAL A 135 11.67 -1.95 -11.83
N CYS A 136 11.17 -1.80 -13.05
CA CYS A 136 9.73 -1.88 -13.31
C CYS A 136 9.23 -3.33 -13.22
N PRO A 137 8.35 -3.69 -12.27
CA PRO A 137 7.80 -5.03 -12.17
C PRO A 137 6.81 -5.37 -13.29
N GLY A 138 6.20 -4.36 -13.92
CA GLY A 138 5.32 -4.51 -15.09
C GLY A 138 6.07 -4.47 -16.43
N HIS A 139 7.41 -4.38 -16.40
CA HIS A 139 8.28 -4.36 -17.58
C HIS A 139 7.93 -3.30 -18.65
N VAL A 140 7.23 -2.24 -18.25
CA VAL A 140 6.92 -1.10 -19.11
C VAL A 140 8.10 -0.10 -19.16
N VAL A 141 7.99 0.95 -19.97
CA VAL A 141 8.99 2.01 -20.11
C VAL A 141 8.48 3.29 -19.44
N PRO A 142 8.66 3.49 -18.10
CA PRO A 142 7.99 4.56 -17.35
C PRO A 142 8.27 5.96 -17.89
N ALA A 143 9.50 6.25 -18.31
CA ALA A 143 9.86 7.57 -18.84
C ALA A 143 9.07 7.93 -20.11
N ARG A 144 8.83 6.96 -20.98
CA ARG A 144 8.04 7.17 -22.22
C ARG A 144 6.56 7.30 -21.89
N LEU A 145 6.05 6.47 -20.98
CA LEU A 145 4.66 6.55 -20.54
C LEU A 145 4.35 7.90 -19.89
N ALA A 146 5.26 8.42 -19.05
CA ALA A 146 5.12 9.76 -18.47
C ALA A 146 5.01 10.84 -19.54
N THR A 147 5.89 10.84 -20.53
CA THR A 147 5.85 11.78 -21.64
C THR A 147 4.53 11.71 -22.43
N LEU A 148 4.06 10.50 -22.74
CA LEU A 148 2.78 10.31 -23.46
C LEU A 148 1.60 10.82 -22.63
N ALA A 149 1.58 10.53 -21.33
CA ALA A 149 0.54 11.01 -20.42
C ALA A 149 0.54 12.56 -20.31
N GLU A 150 1.72 13.19 -20.18
CA GLU A 150 1.86 14.64 -20.13
C GLU A 150 1.35 15.33 -21.40
N HIS A 151 1.50 14.68 -22.56
CA HIS A 151 0.99 15.19 -23.84
C HIS A 151 -0.46 14.76 -24.15
N GLY A 152 -1.10 13.96 -23.28
CA GLY A 152 -2.46 13.46 -23.48
C GLY A 152 -2.60 12.43 -24.61
N ASP A 153 -1.49 11.83 -25.05
CA ASP A 153 -1.48 10.78 -26.07
C ASP A 153 -1.84 9.42 -25.44
N MET A 154 -3.14 9.22 -25.20
CA MET A 154 -3.65 7.97 -24.62
C MET A 154 -3.49 6.79 -25.56
N ALA A 155 -3.62 6.99 -26.86
CA ALA A 155 -3.45 5.91 -27.85
C ALA A 155 -1.99 5.42 -27.88
N GLY A 156 -1.03 6.33 -27.81
CA GLY A 156 0.38 5.98 -27.66
C GLY A 156 0.69 5.31 -26.32
N PHE A 157 0.04 5.77 -25.24
CA PHE A 157 0.17 5.17 -23.90
C PHE A 157 -0.30 3.70 -23.88
N GLU A 158 -1.48 3.41 -24.42
CA GLU A 158 -2.00 2.04 -24.54
C GLU A 158 -1.11 1.17 -25.42
N LYS A 159 -0.66 1.70 -26.57
CA LYS A 159 0.23 0.98 -27.50
C LYS A 159 1.58 0.60 -26.90
N MET A 160 2.01 1.30 -25.87
CA MET A 160 3.23 1.03 -25.11
C MET A 160 2.97 0.25 -23.81
N ASP A 161 1.87 -0.49 -23.76
CA ASP A 161 1.47 -1.31 -22.61
C ASP A 161 1.34 -0.50 -21.30
N GLY A 162 0.96 0.78 -21.40
CA GLY A 162 0.83 1.65 -20.23
C GLY A 162 -0.17 1.15 -19.20
N MET A 163 -1.18 0.40 -19.64
CA MET A 163 -2.19 -0.21 -18.77
C MET A 163 -1.65 -1.36 -17.90
N GLU A 164 -0.46 -1.90 -18.22
CA GLU A 164 0.23 -2.90 -17.40
C GLU A 164 0.98 -2.26 -16.20
N CYS A 165 0.93 -0.93 -16.07
CA CYS A 165 1.49 -0.24 -14.93
C CYS A 165 0.71 -0.59 -13.66
N CYS A 166 1.36 -1.24 -12.69
CA CYS A 166 0.77 -1.58 -11.39
C CYS A 166 0.90 -0.46 -10.33
N GLU A 167 1.25 0.75 -10.72
CA GLU A 167 1.34 1.95 -9.87
C GLU A 167 2.21 1.78 -8.60
N CYS A 168 3.23 0.92 -8.66
CA CYS A 168 4.06 0.58 -7.51
C CYS A 168 5.03 1.70 -7.04
N GLY A 169 5.26 2.75 -7.84
CA GLY A 169 6.14 3.88 -7.50
C GLY A 169 7.65 3.58 -7.58
N CYS A 170 8.08 2.37 -7.92
CA CYS A 170 9.51 2.02 -7.99
C CYS A 170 10.29 2.92 -8.95
N CYS A 171 9.70 3.30 -10.07
CA CYS A 171 10.31 4.20 -11.05
C CYS A 171 10.54 5.61 -10.49
N SER A 172 9.62 6.13 -9.69
CA SER A 172 9.77 7.42 -9.02
C SER A 172 10.84 7.38 -7.93
N TYR A 173 10.90 6.29 -7.18
CA TYR A 173 11.87 6.10 -6.11
C TYR A 173 13.32 6.03 -6.63
N ILE A 174 13.56 5.33 -7.75
CA ILE A 174 14.90 5.10 -8.28
C ILE A 174 15.41 6.26 -9.15
N CYS A 175 14.55 7.20 -9.52
CA CYS A 175 14.91 8.33 -10.37
C CYS A 175 15.89 9.26 -9.63
N PRO A 176 17.08 9.58 -10.23
CA PRO A 176 18.09 10.40 -9.58
C PRO A 176 17.70 11.87 -9.48
#